data_024fa3bb805085be88b87a064c30d0af
#
_entry.id   024fa3bb805085be88b87a064c30d0af
#
_cell.length_a   1.000
_cell.length_b   1.000
_cell.length_c   1.000
_cell.angle_alpha   90.00
_cell.angle_beta   90.00
_cell.angle_gamma   90.00
#
_symmetry.space_group_name_H-M   'P 1'
#
loop_
_entity.id
_entity.type
_entity.pdbx_description
1 polymer ?
#
loop_
_entity_poly.entity_id
_entity_poly.type
_entity_poly.pdbx_seq_one_letter_code
_entity_poly.pdbx_strand_id
1 'polypeptide(L)'
;EYAPAGNDLVKARAWWDAMASDEDAIYDDETELDGDSIPPMVTWGINPGQVAGVDAEIPSPADVDGPDRQSIQEALDHMQLRAGDSIAGIPIDVAFVGSCTNSRISDLREAARIVEGRRVPNQVKALAVPGSQRVKAEAEAEGLHEIFRSAGFEWREAGCSMCLAMNPDKLVADQVCASSSNRNFKGRQGSPLGRTLLMSPAMVAAAAVAGEVVDVR
;
A
#
# COMPACT_ATOMS: atom_id res chain seq x y z
N GLU A 1 5.88 -0.90 -25.58
CA GLU A 1 7.02 -0.77 -26.51
C GLU A 1 7.94 -1.99 -26.44
N TYR A 2 8.13 -2.57 -25.23
CA TYR A 2 9.02 -3.73 -25.03
C TYR A 2 8.29 -5.06 -24.86
N ALA A 3 6.97 -5.06 -24.81
CA ALA A 3 6.18 -6.29 -24.74
C ALA A 3 6.10 -6.95 -26.14
N PRO A 4 6.21 -8.29 -26.22
CA PRO A 4 6.02 -8.98 -27.48
C PRO A 4 4.63 -8.72 -28.06
N ALA A 5 4.53 -8.54 -29.38
CA ALA A 5 3.29 -8.28 -30.10
C ALA A 5 3.21 -9.12 -31.36
N GLY A 6 2.01 -9.30 -31.93
CA GLY A 6 1.81 -10.09 -33.16
C GLY A 6 2.36 -11.51 -33.04
N ASN A 7 3.15 -11.94 -34.01
CA ASN A 7 3.76 -13.28 -34.04
C ASN A 7 4.73 -13.55 -32.88
N ASP A 8 5.39 -12.52 -32.38
CA ASP A 8 6.30 -12.68 -31.24
C ASP A 8 5.53 -12.91 -29.94
N LEU A 9 4.33 -12.37 -29.78
CA LEU A 9 3.44 -12.68 -28.67
C LEU A 9 2.97 -14.14 -28.73
N VAL A 10 2.67 -14.66 -29.92
CA VAL A 10 2.28 -16.07 -30.10
C VAL A 10 3.43 -17.01 -29.68
N LYS A 11 4.66 -16.71 -30.12
CA LYS A 11 5.85 -17.47 -29.72
C LYS A 11 6.12 -17.38 -28.22
N ALA A 12 6.00 -16.17 -27.64
CA ALA A 12 6.19 -15.95 -26.22
C ALA A 12 5.17 -16.73 -25.39
N ARG A 13 3.90 -16.73 -25.78
CA ARG A 13 2.85 -17.53 -25.11
C ARG A 13 3.16 -19.00 -25.17
N ALA A 14 3.47 -19.55 -26.35
CA ALA A 14 3.84 -20.97 -26.47
C ALA A 14 5.05 -21.33 -25.60
N TRP A 15 6.01 -20.43 -25.46
CA TRP A 15 7.16 -20.63 -24.60
C TRP A 15 6.77 -20.54 -23.10
N TRP A 16 5.93 -19.60 -22.70
CA TRP A 16 5.44 -19.51 -21.33
C TRP A 16 4.60 -20.72 -20.92
N ASP A 17 3.73 -21.18 -21.80
CA ASP A 17 2.91 -22.38 -21.56
C ASP A 17 3.78 -23.63 -21.37
N ALA A 18 4.90 -23.73 -22.10
CA ALA A 18 5.88 -24.80 -21.94
C ALA A 18 6.73 -24.72 -20.66
N MET A 19 6.64 -23.63 -19.91
CA MET A 19 7.31 -23.45 -18.60
C MET A 19 6.40 -23.85 -17.42
N ALA A 20 5.17 -24.23 -17.66
CA ALA A 20 4.29 -24.77 -16.62
C ALA A 20 4.91 -26.02 -15.98
N SER A 21 4.58 -26.27 -14.73
CA SER A 21 4.95 -27.51 -14.05
C SER A 21 4.40 -28.73 -14.80
N ASP A 22 5.09 -29.86 -14.69
CA ASP A 22 4.66 -31.10 -15.29
C ASP A 22 3.29 -31.54 -14.73
N GLU A 23 2.47 -32.23 -15.53
CA GLU A 23 1.12 -32.67 -15.13
C GLU A 23 1.12 -33.61 -13.91
N ASP A 24 2.24 -34.31 -13.68
CA ASP A 24 2.46 -35.22 -12.56
C ASP A 24 3.29 -34.61 -11.42
N ALA A 25 3.48 -33.28 -11.43
CA ALA A 25 4.18 -32.59 -10.36
C ALA A 25 3.45 -32.80 -9.02
N ILE A 26 4.21 -33.15 -7.99
CA ILE A 26 3.71 -33.32 -6.63
C ILE A 26 4.14 -32.09 -5.84
N TYR A 27 3.18 -31.39 -5.23
CA TYR A 27 3.42 -30.23 -4.39
C TYR A 27 3.36 -30.63 -2.92
N ASP A 28 4.24 -30.07 -2.09
CA ASP A 28 4.25 -30.32 -0.64
C ASP A 28 3.08 -29.61 0.07
N ASP A 29 2.59 -28.53 -0.51
CA ASP A 29 1.44 -27.76 0.02
C ASP A 29 0.71 -27.07 -1.14
N GLU A 30 -0.61 -27.01 -1.06
CA GLU A 30 -1.48 -26.33 -2.03
C GLU A 30 -2.52 -25.51 -1.29
N THR A 31 -2.65 -24.25 -1.67
CA THR A 31 -3.66 -23.34 -1.11
C THR A 31 -4.49 -22.73 -2.21
N GLU A 32 -5.80 -22.89 -2.11
CA GLU A 32 -6.77 -22.24 -3.00
C GLU A 32 -7.40 -21.04 -2.31
N LEU A 33 -7.37 -19.89 -2.97
CA LEU A 33 -7.94 -18.64 -2.49
C LEU A 33 -8.95 -18.09 -3.50
N ASP A 34 -10.16 -17.82 -3.03
CA ASP A 34 -11.14 -17.08 -3.82
C ASP A 34 -10.83 -15.58 -3.70
N GLY A 35 -10.38 -14.97 -4.80
CA GLY A 35 -10.02 -13.56 -4.84
C GLY A 35 -11.17 -12.61 -4.49
N ASP A 36 -12.42 -13.01 -4.80
CA ASP A 36 -13.60 -12.18 -4.49
C ASP A 36 -13.94 -12.16 -2.99
N SER A 37 -13.43 -13.13 -2.23
CA SER A 37 -13.61 -13.23 -0.78
C SER A 37 -12.59 -12.43 0.03
N ILE A 38 -11.50 -11.96 -0.60
CA ILE A 38 -10.44 -11.23 0.08
C ILE A 38 -10.85 -9.77 0.31
N PRO A 39 -11.02 -9.30 1.55
CA PRO A 39 -11.32 -7.90 1.83
C PRO A 39 -10.12 -6.99 1.54
N PRO A 40 -10.30 -5.67 1.46
CA PRO A 40 -9.18 -4.75 1.47
C PRO A 40 -8.32 -4.97 2.71
N MET A 41 -7.00 -5.18 2.51
CA MET A 41 -6.08 -5.59 3.56
C MET A 41 -5.25 -4.41 4.05
N VAL A 42 -4.96 -4.41 5.36
CA VAL A 42 -4.08 -3.45 6.02
C VAL A 42 -2.99 -4.20 6.78
N THR A 43 -1.73 -3.89 6.49
CA THR A 43 -0.61 -4.33 7.32
C THR A 43 -0.49 -3.38 8.50
N TRP A 44 -1.01 -3.80 9.64
CA TRP A 44 -1.18 -2.96 10.84
C TRP A 44 0.03 -2.92 11.77
N GLY A 45 1.00 -3.82 11.57
CA GLY A 45 2.13 -3.99 12.50
C GLY A 45 3.47 -3.42 11.96
N ILE A 46 4.57 -4.09 12.31
CA ILE A 46 5.94 -3.70 11.99
C ILE A 46 6.63 -4.62 10.97
N ASN A 47 5.90 -5.56 10.41
CA ASN A 47 6.33 -6.41 9.30
C ASN A 47 5.13 -6.78 8.41
N PRO A 48 5.35 -7.18 7.15
CA PRO A 48 4.26 -7.48 6.21
C PRO A 48 3.37 -8.67 6.61
N GLY A 49 3.84 -9.57 7.46
CA GLY A 49 3.04 -10.71 7.97
C GLY A 49 1.98 -10.31 8.99
N GLN A 50 2.09 -9.11 9.58
CA GLN A 50 1.10 -8.57 10.52
C GLN A 50 0.01 -7.81 9.75
N VAL A 51 -0.85 -8.57 9.07
CA VAL A 51 -1.88 -8.08 8.15
C VAL A 51 -3.25 -8.60 8.57
N ALA A 52 -4.29 -7.79 8.35
CA ALA A 52 -5.68 -8.19 8.55
C ALA A 52 -6.61 -7.41 7.60
N GLY A 53 -7.85 -7.85 7.45
CA GLY A 53 -8.87 -7.12 6.71
C GLY A 53 -9.18 -5.77 7.35
N VAL A 54 -9.56 -4.80 6.54
CA VAL A 54 -9.91 -3.46 7.04
C VAL A 54 -11.10 -3.48 8.00
N ASP A 55 -11.98 -4.46 7.87
CA ASP A 55 -13.16 -4.71 8.70
C ASP A 55 -12.87 -5.61 9.92
N ALA A 56 -11.61 -6.00 10.12
CA ALA A 56 -11.20 -6.83 11.24
C ALA A 56 -10.74 -6.00 12.46
N GLU A 57 -10.61 -6.70 13.57
CA GLU A 57 -9.97 -6.19 14.78
C GLU A 57 -8.47 -6.50 14.79
N ILE A 58 -7.71 -5.71 15.51
CA ILE A 58 -6.28 -5.94 15.77
C ILE A 58 -6.09 -7.25 16.56
N PRO A 59 -5.29 -8.20 16.06
CA PRO A 59 -5.08 -9.49 16.72
C PRO A 59 -4.49 -9.37 18.12
N SER A 60 -4.89 -10.31 18.98
CA SER A 60 -4.35 -10.41 20.36
C SER A 60 -3.09 -11.27 20.40
N PRO A 61 -2.06 -10.86 21.17
CA PRO A 61 -0.94 -11.76 21.49
C PRO A 61 -1.36 -13.04 22.20
N ALA A 62 -2.55 -13.05 22.83
CA ALA A 62 -3.07 -14.22 23.52
C ALA A 62 -3.58 -15.31 22.55
N ASP A 63 -3.88 -14.95 21.30
CA ASP A 63 -4.44 -15.87 20.29
C ASP A 63 -3.36 -16.69 19.57
N VAL A 64 -2.08 -16.44 19.86
CA VAL A 64 -0.93 -17.12 19.25
C VAL A 64 0.08 -17.56 20.28
N ASP A 65 0.89 -18.56 19.94
CA ASP A 65 1.93 -19.09 20.80
C ASP A 65 3.35 -18.82 20.27
N GLY A 66 4.34 -19.00 21.13
CA GLY A 66 5.75 -18.95 20.77
C GLY A 66 6.25 -17.56 20.35
N PRO A 67 7.17 -17.49 19.36
CA PRO A 67 7.79 -16.23 18.92
C PRO A 67 6.80 -15.21 18.37
N ASP A 68 5.69 -15.65 17.81
CA ASP A 68 4.69 -14.77 17.19
C ASP A 68 3.98 -13.92 18.25
N ARG A 69 3.76 -14.46 19.47
CA ARG A 69 3.22 -13.69 20.60
C ARG A 69 4.07 -12.47 20.91
N GLN A 70 5.38 -12.65 21.02
CA GLN A 70 6.29 -11.54 21.30
C GLN A 70 6.32 -10.53 20.15
N SER A 71 6.31 -11.01 18.90
CA SER A 71 6.28 -10.17 17.71
C SER A 71 5.01 -9.30 17.64
N ILE A 72 3.84 -9.88 17.95
CA ILE A 72 2.58 -9.13 18.00
C ILE A 72 2.63 -8.10 19.14
N GLN A 73 3.10 -8.46 20.33
CA GLN A 73 3.21 -7.50 21.44
C GLN A 73 4.13 -6.33 21.08
N GLU A 74 5.29 -6.61 20.47
CA GLU A 74 6.21 -5.57 20.02
C GLU A 74 5.58 -4.64 18.96
N ALA A 75 4.76 -5.20 18.08
CA ALA A 75 4.02 -4.43 17.08
C ALA A 75 2.97 -3.52 17.74
N LEU A 76 2.17 -4.05 18.65
CA LEU A 76 1.17 -3.27 19.40
C LEU A 76 1.81 -2.09 20.14
N ASP A 77 2.91 -2.35 20.85
CA ASP A 77 3.64 -1.33 21.61
C ASP A 77 4.17 -0.22 20.69
N HIS A 78 4.78 -0.60 19.55
CA HIS A 78 5.31 0.37 18.59
C HIS A 78 4.21 1.15 17.89
N MET A 79 3.18 0.45 17.42
CA MET A 79 2.07 1.05 16.67
C MET A 79 1.10 1.82 17.58
N GLN A 80 1.24 1.69 18.91
CA GLN A 80 0.35 2.26 19.92
C GLN A 80 -1.11 1.84 19.70
N LEU A 81 -1.31 0.58 19.32
CA LEU A 81 -2.60 -0.05 19.11
C LEU A 81 -2.91 -1.03 20.25
N ARG A 82 -4.17 -1.36 20.40
CA ARG A 82 -4.63 -2.36 21.39
C ARG A 82 -5.27 -3.54 20.67
N ALA A 83 -5.04 -4.72 21.19
CA ALA A 83 -5.76 -5.91 20.75
C ALA A 83 -7.27 -5.69 20.87
N GLY A 84 -8.03 -6.07 19.84
CA GLY A 84 -9.47 -5.87 19.75
C GLY A 84 -9.92 -4.48 19.26
N ASP A 85 -9.01 -3.52 19.06
CA ASP A 85 -9.36 -2.26 18.41
C ASP A 85 -9.66 -2.52 16.92
N SER A 86 -10.60 -1.78 16.35
CA SER A 86 -10.90 -1.83 14.91
C SER A 86 -9.74 -1.26 14.09
N ILE A 87 -9.43 -1.89 12.98
CA ILE A 87 -8.49 -1.36 11.98
C ILE A 87 -9.07 -0.13 11.26
N ALA A 88 -10.35 -0.18 10.88
CA ALA A 88 -11.04 0.99 10.41
C ALA A 88 -11.19 2.03 11.53
N GLY A 89 -10.97 3.30 11.18
CA GLY A 89 -11.01 4.42 12.14
C GLY A 89 -9.65 4.77 12.75
N ILE A 90 -8.55 4.04 12.44
CA ILE A 90 -7.20 4.45 12.88
C ILE A 90 -6.86 5.79 12.22
N PRO A 91 -6.63 6.87 12.99
CA PRO A 91 -6.31 8.18 12.43
C PRO A 91 -4.93 8.20 11.76
N ILE A 92 -4.78 9.02 10.72
CA ILE A 92 -3.52 9.18 10.00
C ILE A 92 -3.08 10.65 9.96
N ASP A 93 -1.77 10.88 9.97
CA ASP A 93 -1.14 12.18 9.79
C ASP A 93 -0.61 12.37 8.36
N VAL A 94 -0.28 11.26 7.71
CA VAL A 94 0.33 11.25 6.38
C VAL A 94 -0.32 10.19 5.49
N ALA A 95 -0.55 10.53 4.22
CA ALA A 95 -0.97 9.59 3.19
C ALA A 95 0.08 9.57 2.06
N PHE A 96 0.58 8.39 1.70
CA PHE A 96 1.59 8.21 0.69
C PHE A 96 1.15 7.22 -0.39
N VAL A 97 0.65 7.75 -1.51
CA VAL A 97 0.42 7.00 -2.75
C VAL A 97 1.71 7.02 -3.54
N GLY A 98 2.43 5.91 -3.58
CA GLY A 98 3.73 5.94 -4.21
C GLY A 98 4.47 4.61 -4.24
N SER A 99 5.72 4.71 -4.60
CA SER A 99 6.73 3.70 -4.84
C SER A 99 6.68 3.07 -6.25
N CYS A 100 7.80 2.45 -6.63
CA CYS A 100 7.98 1.86 -7.95
C CYS A 100 7.04 0.67 -8.25
N THR A 101 6.50 0.02 -7.23
CA THR A 101 5.64 -1.16 -7.38
C THR A 101 4.14 -0.85 -7.30
N ASN A 102 3.75 0.13 -6.51
CA ASN A 102 2.34 0.46 -6.21
C ASN A 102 1.99 1.91 -6.62
N SER A 103 2.50 2.35 -7.74
CA SER A 103 2.16 3.62 -8.39
C SER A 103 2.30 3.49 -9.90
N ARG A 104 1.75 2.38 -10.43
CA ARG A 104 1.55 2.19 -11.86
C ARG A 104 0.47 3.16 -12.34
N ILE A 105 0.34 3.33 -13.64
CA ILE A 105 -0.72 4.21 -14.18
C ILE A 105 -2.13 3.75 -13.76
N SER A 106 -2.37 2.42 -13.69
CA SER A 106 -3.62 1.85 -13.19
C SER A 106 -3.91 2.25 -11.75
N ASP A 107 -2.90 2.20 -10.88
CA ASP A 107 -3.02 2.53 -9.47
C ASP A 107 -3.31 4.02 -9.26
N LEU A 108 -2.65 4.87 -10.06
CA LEU A 108 -2.91 6.32 -10.04
C LEU A 108 -4.30 6.68 -10.56
N ARG A 109 -4.79 5.99 -11.61
CA ARG A 109 -6.16 6.18 -12.13
C ARG A 109 -7.20 5.80 -11.08
N GLU A 110 -7.02 4.69 -10.39
CA GLU A 110 -7.92 4.23 -9.34
C GLU A 110 -7.91 5.18 -8.14
N ALA A 111 -6.74 5.56 -7.63
CA ALA A 111 -6.61 6.52 -6.54
C ALA A 111 -7.21 7.89 -6.90
N ALA A 112 -6.98 8.36 -8.15
CA ALA A 112 -7.54 9.62 -8.63
C ALA A 112 -9.08 9.63 -8.63
N ARG A 113 -9.74 8.53 -9.05
CA ARG A 113 -11.21 8.41 -9.00
C ARG A 113 -11.77 8.56 -7.58
N ILE A 114 -11.02 8.07 -6.59
CA ILE A 114 -11.44 8.16 -5.18
C ILE A 114 -11.34 9.59 -4.65
N VAL A 115 -10.29 10.32 -5.02
CA VAL A 115 -10.06 11.68 -4.50
C VAL A 115 -10.70 12.79 -5.35
N GLU A 116 -11.19 12.46 -6.55
CA GLU A 116 -11.81 13.44 -7.44
C GLU A 116 -13.01 14.12 -6.77
N GLY A 117 -13.03 15.44 -6.78
CA GLY A 117 -14.07 16.25 -6.15
C GLY A 117 -14.07 16.23 -4.61
N ARG A 118 -13.10 15.57 -3.97
CA ARG A 118 -12.94 15.51 -2.52
C ARG A 118 -11.72 16.33 -2.08
N ARG A 119 -11.59 16.52 -0.76
CA ARG A 119 -10.45 17.24 -0.18
C ARG A 119 -9.84 16.46 0.97
N VAL A 120 -8.52 16.42 0.98
CA VAL A 120 -7.70 15.97 2.11
C VAL A 120 -7.85 16.99 3.24
N PRO A 121 -8.17 16.56 4.49
CA PRO A 121 -8.22 17.44 5.64
C PRO A 121 -6.85 18.09 5.92
N ASN A 122 -6.85 19.31 6.43
CA ASN A 122 -5.63 20.12 6.64
C ASN A 122 -4.60 19.46 7.59
N GLN A 123 -5.04 18.57 8.47
CA GLN A 123 -4.17 17.82 9.38
C GLN A 123 -3.42 16.66 8.71
N VAL A 124 -3.84 16.24 7.52
CA VAL A 124 -3.20 15.14 6.79
C VAL A 124 -2.28 15.70 5.70
N LYS A 125 -1.02 15.30 5.72
CA LYS A 125 -0.09 15.54 4.61
C LYS A 125 -0.21 14.41 3.59
N ALA A 126 -0.65 14.73 2.38
CA ALA A 126 -0.83 13.73 1.32
C ALA A 126 0.19 13.89 0.18
N LEU A 127 0.83 12.81 -0.20
CA LEU A 127 1.84 12.75 -1.26
C LEU A 127 1.42 11.74 -2.34
N ALA A 128 1.59 12.12 -3.60
CA ALA A 128 1.45 11.23 -4.75
C ALA A 128 2.75 11.21 -5.57
N VAL A 129 3.34 10.03 -5.68
CA VAL A 129 4.66 9.80 -6.30
C VAL A 129 4.54 8.76 -7.40
N PRO A 130 4.61 9.14 -8.69
CA PRO A 130 4.54 8.20 -9.81
C PRO A 130 5.68 7.16 -9.77
N GLY A 131 5.39 5.94 -10.20
CA GLY A 131 6.32 4.81 -10.13
C GLY A 131 7.53 4.91 -11.08
N SER A 132 7.43 5.73 -12.14
CA SER A 132 8.51 6.01 -13.09
C SER A 132 8.27 7.32 -13.84
N GLN A 133 9.29 7.84 -14.52
CA GLN A 133 9.15 9.03 -15.36
C GLN A 133 8.12 8.82 -16.49
N ARG A 134 8.05 7.61 -17.06
CA ARG A 134 7.05 7.26 -18.06
C ARG A 134 5.64 7.31 -17.48
N VAL A 135 5.41 6.71 -16.32
CA VAL A 135 4.12 6.75 -15.64
C VAL A 135 3.75 8.19 -15.28
N LYS A 136 4.72 9.00 -14.84
CA LYS A 136 4.49 10.42 -14.55
C LYS A 136 4.00 11.16 -15.78
N ALA A 137 4.70 11.02 -16.93
CA ALA A 137 4.33 11.67 -18.17
C ALA A 137 2.94 11.24 -18.67
N GLU A 138 2.61 9.94 -18.55
CA GLU A 138 1.29 9.40 -18.90
C GLU A 138 0.19 9.95 -17.99
N ALA A 139 0.42 9.96 -16.68
CA ALA A 139 -0.52 10.50 -15.70
C ALA A 139 -0.76 12.01 -15.89
N GLU A 140 0.28 12.77 -16.21
CA GLU A 140 0.18 14.19 -16.50
C GLU A 140 -0.57 14.46 -17.82
N ALA A 141 -0.36 13.64 -18.85
CA ALA A 141 -1.09 13.73 -20.12
C ALA A 141 -2.60 13.43 -19.93
N GLU A 142 -2.95 12.59 -18.98
CA GLU A 142 -4.34 12.27 -18.60
C GLU A 142 -4.95 13.28 -17.61
N GLY A 143 -4.19 14.24 -17.09
CA GLY A 143 -4.66 15.23 -16.12
C GLY A 143 -4.79 14.70 -14.68
N LEU A 144 -4.32 13.47 -14.38
CA LEU A 144 -4.43 12.88 -13.03
C LEU A 144 -3.72 13.72 -11.97
N HIS A 145 -2.60 14.33 -12.31
CA HIS A 145 -1.85 15.22 -11.42
C HIS A 145 -2.67 16.43 -10.93
N GLU A 146 -3.57 16.95 -11.77
CA GLU A 146 -4.45 18.06 -11.41
C GLU A 146 -5.55 17.61 -10.44
N ILE A 147 -6.08 16.38 -10.61
CA ILE A 147 -7.03 15.78 -9.68
C ILE A 147 -6.38 15.63 -8.30
N PHE A 148 -5.18 15.07 -8.21
CA PHE A 148 -4.45 14.93 -6.95
C PHE A 148 -4.17 16.28 -6.29
N ARG A 149 -3.66 17.26 -7.05
CA ARG A 149 -3.39 18.61 -6.53
C ARG A 149 -4.67 19.30 -6.04
N SER A 150 -5.76 19.19 -6.79
CA SER A 150 -7.06 19.76 -6.40
C SER A 150 -7.61 19.14 -5.13
N ALA A 151 -7.35 17.85 -4.91
CA ALA A 151 -7.69 17.15 -3.68
C ALA A 151 -6.78 17.52 -2.50
N GLY A 152 -5.63 18.15 -2.72
CA GLY A 152 -4.68 18.56 -1.68
C GLY A 152 -3.45 17.67 -1.56
N PHE A 153 -3.20 16.79 -2.52
CA PHE A 153 -1.96 16.02 -2.59
C PHE A 153 -0.81 16.86 -3.15
N GLU A 154 0.37 16.67 -2.62
CA GLU A 154 1.61 17.14 -3.20
C GLU A 154 2.05 16.13 -4.30
N TRP A 155 2.00 16.56 -5.57
CA TRP A 155 2.46 15.77 -6.70
C TRP A 155 3.98 15.86 -6.83
N ARG A 156 4.65 14.73 -6.74
CA ARG A 156 6.12 14.62 -6.72
C ARG A 156 6.70 14.15 -8.04
N GLU A 157 8.02 14.27 -8.16
CA GLU A 157 8.78 13.57 -9.18
C GLU A 157 8.80 12.06 -8.93
N ALA A 158 8.90 11.28 -10.02
CA ALA A 158 9.01 9.83 -9.91
C ALA A 158 10.28 9.43 -9.15
N GLY A 159 10.13 8.53 -8.19
CA GLY A 159 11.24 8.06 -7.36
C GLY A 159 10.79 7.31 -6.11
N CYS A 160 11.72 7.07 -5.21
CA CYS A 160 11.43 6.34 -3.97
C CYS A 160 10.73 7.22 -2.91
N SER A 161 11.04 8.52 -2.86
CA SER A 161 10.45 9.47 -1.90
C SER A 161 10.35 8.86 -0.50
N MET A 162 9.19 8.92 0.13
CA MET A 162 8.96 8.41 1.47
C MET A 162 9.12 6.88 1.63
N CYS A 163 9.05 6.10 0.55
CA CYS A 163 9.24 4.65 0.63
C CYS A 163 10.57 4.24 1.27
N LEU A 164 11.60 5.05 1.13
CA LEU A 164 12.95 4.83 1.68
C LEU A 164 13.43 6.00 2.58
N ALA A 165 12.74 7.12 2.55
CA ALA A 165 13.02 8.33 3.34
C ALA A 165 14.47 8.87 3.20
N MET A 166 15.05 8.72 2.01
CA MET A 166 16.40 9.23 1.70
C MET A 166 16.38 10.68 1.19
N ASN A 167 15.21 11.29 1.13
CA ASN A 167 14.99 12.69 0.75
C ASN A 167 14.24 13.42 1.89
N PRO A 168 13.86 14.70 1.72
CA PRO A 168 13.07 15.43 2.73
C PRO A 168 11.68 14.83 3.01
N ASP A 169 11.12 14.01 2.12
CA ASP A 169 9.85 13.34 2.34
C ASP A 169 10.04 12.18 3.31
N LYS A 170 9.73 12.41 4.58
CA LYS A 170 9.88 11.43 5.66
C LYS A 170 8.92 11.73 6.80
N LEU A 171 8.61 10.71 7.57
CA LEU A 171 7.87 10.85 8.82
C LEU A 171 8.74 11.56 9.86
N VAL A 172 8.09 12.34 10.70
CA VAL A 172 8.70 12.99 11.86
C VAL A 172 7.97 12.55 13.14
N ALA A 173 8.69 12.49 14.25
CA ALA A 173 8.16 12.01 15.53
C ALA A 173 7.41 10.67 15.37
N ASP A 174 6.22 10.57 15.92
CA ASP A 174 5.37 9.38 15.98
C ASP A 174 4.20 9.39 14.98
N GLN A 175 4.35 10.14 13.88
CA GLN A 175 3.31 10.24 12.84
C GLN A 175 2.87 8.86 12.33
N VAL A 176 1.58 8.75 12.03
CA VAL A 176 0.95 7.59 11.39
C VAL A 176 0.80 7.84 9.90
N CYS A 177 1.32 6.92 9.09
CA CYS A 177 1.24 6.99 7.63
C CYS A 177 0.41 5.85 7.05
N ALA A 178 -0.66 6.17 6.30
CA ALA A 178 -1.26 5.26 5.34
C ALA A 178 -0.39 5.24 4.09
N SER A 179 0.13 4.08 3.69
CA SER A 179 1.18 3.99 2.66
C SER A 179 0.95 2.82 1.71
N SER A 180 1.10 3.08 0.41
CA SER A 180 1.14 2.03 -0.60
C SER A 180 2.57 1.50 -0.87
N SER A 181 3.52 1.80 -0.01
CA SER A 181 4.88 1.24 -0.08
C SER A 181 4.92 -0.25 0.28
N ASN A 182 6.11 -0.86 0.30
CA ASN A 182 6.25 -2.32 0.42
C ASN A 182 6.78 -2.79 1.77
N ARG A 183 7.19 -1.88 2.65
CA ARG A 183 7.84 -2.19 3.94
C ARG A 183 7.41 -1.21 5.00
N ASN A 184 7.19 -1.73 6.20
CA ASN A 184 6.72 -0.96 7.36
C ASN A 184 7.54 -1.21 8.63
N PHE A 185 8.74 -1.77 8.52
CA PHE A 185 9.60 -1.92 9.70
C PHE A 185 9.96 -0.56 10.32
N LYS A 186 10.24 -0.55 11.61
CA LYS A 186 10.55 0.65 12.39
C LYS A 186 11.63 1.49 11.72
N GLY A 187 11.36 2.78 11.53
CA GLY A 187 12.27 3.74 10.89
C GLY A 187 12.31 3.69 9.36
N ARG A 188 11.56 2.80 8.70
CA ARG A 188 11.58 2.68 7.22
C ARG A 188 11.25 3.98 6.51
N GLN A 189 10.30 4.74 7.01
CA GLN A 189 9.86 6.00 6.44
C GLN A 189 10.47 7.24 7.16
N GLY A 190 11.60 7.07 7.83
CA GLY A 190 12.38 8.16 8.44
C GLY A 190 12.46 8.08 9.95
N SER A 191 11.45 8.55 10.68
CA SER A 191 11.45 8.50 12.13
C SER A 191 11.41 7.06 12.65
N PRO A 192 12.27 6.69 13.63
CA PRO A 192 12.19 5.38 14.31
C PRO A 192 10.92 5.20 15.14
N LEU A 193 10.21 6.29 15.45
CA LEU A 193 8.91 6.28 16.13
C LEU A 193 7.74 6.35 15.16
N GLY A 194 8.00 6.62 13.87
CA GLY A 194 6.98 6.68 12.83
C GLY A 194 6.29 5.33 12.64
N ARG A 195 5.00 5.37 12.43
CA ARG A 195 4.11 4.22 12.32
C ARG A 195 3.55 4.13 10.91
N THR A 196 3.71 3.00 10.25
CA THR A 196 3.32 2.83 8.85
C THR A 196 2.30 1.71 8.70
N LEU A 197 1.12 2.04 8.20
CA LEU A 197 0.07 1.11 7.79
C LEU A 197 0.18 0.90 6.29
N LEU A 198 0.50 -0.34 5.86
CA LEU A 198 0.53 -0.64 4.42
C LEU A 198 -0.86 -1.02 3.93
N MET A 199 -1.24 -0.47 2.78
CA MET A 199 -2.51 -0.75 2.14
C MET A 199 -2.45 -0.43 0.64
N SER A 200 -3.47 -0.79 -0.13
CA SER A 200 -3.52 -0.52 -1.56
C SER A 200 -3.55 1.00 -1.85
N PRO A 201 -3.11 1.44 -3.06
CA PRO A 201 -3.23 2.84 -3.46
C PRO A 201 -4.63 3.42 -3.33
N ALA A 202 -5.66 2.63 -3.64
CA ALA A 202 -7.06 2.99 -3.46
C ALA A 202 -7.41 3.28 -1.99
N MET A 203 -6.99 2.37 -1.09
CA MET A 203 -7.22 2.56 0.35
C MET A 203 -6.45 3.75 0.90
N VAL A 204 -5.21 3.99 0.46
CA VAL A 204 -4.45 5.20 0.85
C VAL A 204 -5.19 6.47 0.41
N ALA A 205 -5.73 6.48 -0.81
CA ALA A 205 -6.51 7.61 -1.32
C ALA A 205 -7.78 7.85 -0.49
N ALA A 206 -8.50 6.79 -0.15
CA ALA A 206 -9.67 6.87 0.72
C ALA A 206 -9.31 7.35 2.13
N ALA A 207 -8.26 6.81 2.73
CA ALA A 207 -7.78 7.23 4.04
C ALA A 207 -7.31 8.69 4.04
N ALA A 208 -6.68 9.16 2.95
CA ALA A 208 -6.24 10.54 2.82
C ALA A 208 -7.40 11.53 2.93
N VAL A 209 -8.53 11.26 2.27
CA VAL A 209 -9.69 12.16 2.30
C VAL A 209 -10.57 12.00 3.55
N ALA A 210 -10.52 10.83 4.19
CA ALA A 210 -11.22 10.60 5.46
C ALA A 210 -10.44 11.14 6.67
N GLY A 211 -9.10 11.14 6.62
CA GLY A 211 -8.21 11.44 7.75
C GLY A 211 -7.97 10.22 8.65
N GLU A 212 -8.47 9.06 8.28
CA GLU A 212 -8.38 7.80 9.03
C GLU A 212 -8.48 6.60 8.07
N VAL A 213 -8.15 5.41 8.53
CA VAL A 213 -8.31 4.18 7.76
C VAL A 213 -9.80 3.91 7.54
N VAL A 214 -10.21 3.74 6.29
CA VAL A 214 -11.59 3.43 5.91
C VAL A 214 -11.65 2.30 4.90
N ASP A 215 -12.75 1.59 4.86
CA ASP A 215 -13.06 0.64 3.81
C ASP A 215 -13.35 1.38 2.49
N VAL A 216 -12.70 0.96 1.42
CA VAL A 216 -12.82 1.57 0.10
C VAL A 216 -13.96 1.01 -0.76
N ARG A 217 -14.55 -0.10 -0.31
CA ARG A 217 -15.67 -0.77 -1.01
C ARG A 217 -16.95 0.05 -0.99
#